data_35a5e1034aaed131351b9d3985bfaf07
#
_entry.id   35a5e1034aaed131351b9d3985bfaf07
#
_cell.length_a   1.000
_cell.length_b   1.000
_cell.length_c   1.000
_cell.angle_alpha   90.00
_cell.angle_beta   90.00
_cell.angle_gamma   90.00
#
_symmetry.space_group_name_H-M   'P 1'
#
loop_
_entity.id
_entity.type
_entity.pdbx_description
1 polymer ?
#
loop_
_entity_poly.entity_id
_entity_poly.type
_entity_poly.pdbx_seq_one_letter_code
_entity_poly.pdbx_strand_id
1 'polypeptide(L)'
;TIPAFEEKYGIKVELIQAGTGELFKKLESEKEAPVADVIFGGSYTQYATHGELFENYTSKENDNVIKEYQNTTGYSTPYTLDGSVLIVNPDLTKGMNIEGYSDLLKPELKGKIATADPANSSSAFAQLTNMLQAQGGYKDDKAWSYVKDLFTLIDGKIGSSSSGVYKAVADGEMAVGLSYEDPAVKLLNDGANIKVVYPKEGTVFL
;
A
#
# COMPACT_ATOMS: atom_id res chain seq x y z
N THR A 1 18.51 -4.95 7.89
CA THR A 1 18.29 -3.68 7.24
C THR A 1 19.59 -3.11 6.71
N ILE A 2 19.62 -1.90 6.11
CA ILE A 2 20.80 -1.35 5.42
C ILE A 2 22.06 -1.39 6.28
N PRO A 3 22.10 -0.89 7.52
CA PRO A 3 23.33 -0.94 8.32
C PRO A 3 23.89 -2.36 8.54
N ALA A 4 23.03 -3.32 8.80
CA ALA A 4 23.45 -4.71 8.98
C ALA A 4 23.96 -5.35 7.68
N PHE A 5 23.42 -4.95 6.53
CA PHE A 5 23.89 -5.36 5.22
C PHE A 5 25.29 -4.78 4.93
N GLU A 6 25.47 -3.49 5.15
CA GLU A 6 26.75 -2.80 4.96
C GLU A 6 27.83 -3.39 5.86
N GLU A 7 27.51 -3.65 7.14
CA GLU A 7 28.43 -4.27 8.08
C GLU A 7 28.83 -5.68 7.66
N LYS A 8 27.85 -6.48 7.21
CA LYS A 8 28.06 -7.88 6.84
C LYS A 8 28.85 -8.04 5.54
N TYR A 9 28.59 -7.21 4.56
CA TYR A 9 29.10 -7.40 3.19
C TYR A 9 30.13 -6.37 2.77
N GLY A 10 30.34 -5.28 3.53
CA GLY A 10 31.26 -4.21 3.18
C GLY A 10 30.82 -3.37 1.97
N ILE A 11 29.58 -3.51 1.56
CA ILE A 11 28.99 -2.80 0.42
C ILE A 11 28.19 -1.60 0.93
N LYS A 12 28.51 -0.41 0.43
CA LYS A 12 27.76 0.80 0.75
C LYS A 12 26.46 0.85 -0.03
N VAL A 13 25.38 1.25 0.64
CA VAL A 13 24.05 1.40 0.05
C VAL A 13 23.69 2.88 -0.07
N GLU A 14 23.43 3.32 -1.26
CA GLU A 14 22.84 4.63 -1.55
C GLU A 14 21.32 4.44 -1.69
N LEU A 15 20.57 5.02 -0.74
CA LEU A 15 19.11 4.84 -0.69
C LEU A 15 18.39 5.99 -1.39
N ILE A 16 17.61 5.66 -2.40
CA ILE A 16 16.60 6.56 -2.99
C ILE A 16 15.23 6.10 -2.50
N GLN A 17 14.51 6.98 -1.81
CA GLN A 17 13.20 6.67 -1.26
C GLN A 17 12.13 7.56 -1.88
N ALA A 18 11.13 6.94 -2.52
CA ALA A 18 10.02 7.62 -3.18
C ALA A 18 8.78 6.70 -3.23
N GLY A 19 7.67 7.22 -3.72
CA GLY A 19 6.50 6.39 -4.04
C GLY A 19 6.82 5.38 -5.13
N THR A 20 6.20 4.20 -5.07
CA THR A 20 6.51 3.10 -5.99
C THR A 20 6.35 3.52 -7.46
N GLY A 21 5.30 4.26 -7.80
CA GLY A 21 5.10 4.77 -9.17
C GLY A 21 6.19 5.74 -9.63
N GLU A 22 6.75 6.54 -8.72
CA GLU A 22 7.87 7.43 -9.03
C GLU A 22 9.17 6.63 -9.27
N LEU A 23 9.39 5.58 -8.46
CA LEU A 23 10.54 4.69 -8.64
C LEU A 23 10.49 3.98 -9.98
N PHE A 24 9.35 3.44 -10.39
CA PHE A 24 9.21 2.80 -11.70
C PHE A 24 9.43 3.78 -12.85
N LYS A 25 8.87 5.00 -12.79
CA LYS A 25 9.14 6.05 -13.78
C LYS A 25 10.63 6.41 -13.86
N LYS A 26 11.31 6.42 -12.71
CA LYS A 26 12.76 6.64 -12.67
C LYS A 26 13.51 5.51 -13.37
N LEU A 27 13.19 4.24 -13.06
CA LEU A 27 13.78 3.09 -13.73
C LEU A 27 13.55 3.13 -15.26
N GLU A 28 12.33 3.45 -15.70
CA GLU A 28 12.02 3.63 -17.13
C GLU A 28 12.88 4.71 -17.79
N SER A 29 13.06 5.84 -17.11
CA SER A 29 13.87 6.95 -17.64
C SER A 29 15.36 6.63 -17.72
N GLU A 30 15.83 5.70 -16.91
CA GLU A 30 17.24 5.29 -16.78
C GLU A 30 17.55 3.96 -17.48
N LYS A 31 16.59 3.35 -18.20
CA LYS A 31 16.75 1.98 -18.73
C LYS A 31 17.92 1.82 -19.70
N GLU A 32 18.30 2.86 -20.43
CA GLU A 32 19.46 2.84 -21.35
C GLU A 32 20.80 2.98 -20.64
N ALA A 33 20.80 3.48 -19.40
CA ALA A 33 21.97 3.61 -18.54
C ALA A 33 21.52 3.44 -17.07
N PRO A 34 21.24 2.20 -16.62
CA PRO A 34 20.72 1.93 -15.29
C PRO A 34 21.62 2.44 -14.17
N VAL A 35 21.05 3.13 -13.20
CA VAL A 35 21.74 3.65 -12.02
C VAL A 35 21.42 2.81 -10.79
N ALA A 36 20.19 2.32 -10.68
CA ALA A 36 19.75 1.52 -9.54
C ALA A 36 20.06 0.02 -9.75
N ASP A 37 20.65 -0.61 -8.74
CA ASP A 37 20.95 -2.05 -8.74
C ASP A 37 19.75 -2.87 -8.25
N VAL A 38 18.95 -2.33 -7.30
CA VAL A 38 17.84 -3.04 -6.66
C VAL A 38 16.70 -2.09 -6.40
N ILE A 39 15.47 -2.50 -6.71
CA ILE A 39 14.26 -1.89 -6.19
C ILE A 39 13.67 -2.77 -5.09
N PHE A 40 13.22 -2.16 -3.99
CA PHE A 40 12.68 -2.86 -2.83
C PHE A 40 11.30 -2.29 -2.48
N GLY A 41 10.28 -3.15 -2.40
CA GLY A 41 8.88 -2.78 -2.20
C GLY A 41 8.06 -2.87 -3.49
N GLY A 42 6.88 -2.27 -3.52
CA GLY A 42 5.95 -2.41 -4.64
C GLY A 42 5.11 -3.68 -4.58
N SER A 43 4.27 -3.89 -5.58
CA SER A 43 3.41 -5.06 -5.69
C SER A 43 3.82 -5.95 -6.88
N TYR A 44 3.47 -7.23 -6.80
CA TYR A 44 3.69 -8.19 -7.88
C TYR A 44 3.17 -7.69 -9.25
N THR A 45 2.00 -7.06 -9.26
CA THR A 45 1.39 -6.54 -10.50
C THR A 45 2.26 -5.47 -11.16
N GLN A 46 2.87 -4.58 -10.36
CA GLN A 46 3.76 -3.55 -10.88
C GLN A 46 5.01 -4.16 -11.51
N TYR A 47 5.61 -5.15 -10.86
CA TYR A 47 6.74 -5.87 -11.43
C TYR A 47 6.36 -6.62 -12.72
N ALA A 48 5.21 -7.30 -12.72
CA ALA A 48 4.76 -8.06 -13.88
C ALA A 48 4.49 -7.19 -15.12
N THR A 49 4.13 -5.92 -14.92
CA THR A 49 3.89 -4.97 -16.03
C THR A 49 5.13 -4.23 -16.52
N HIS A 50 6.26 -4.38 -15.84
CA HIS A 50 7.53 -3.69 -16.15
C HIS A 50 8.71 -4.67 -16.21
N GLY A 51 8.45 -5.90 -16.61
CA GLY A 51 9.47 -6.97 -16.60
C GLY A 51 10.71 -6.67 -17.41
N GLU A 52 10.58 -5.84 -18.45
CA GLU A 52 11.69 -5.41 -19.32
C GLU A 52 12.72 -4.52 -18.63
N LEU A 53 12.44 -4.03 -17.43
CA LEU A 53 13.36 -3.21 -16.64
C LEU A 53 14.28 -4.05 -15.75
N PHE A 54 14.09 -5.35 -15.68
CA PHE A 54 14.76 -6.23 -14.73
C PHE A 54 15.56 -7.34 -15.40
N GLU A 55 16.70 -7.64 -14.81
CA GLU A 55 17.44 -8.84 -15.16
C GLU A 55 16.82 -10.09 -14.54
N ASN A 56 16.98 -11.22 -15.23
CA ASN A 56 16.55 -12.50 -14.68
C ASN A 56 17.42 -12.88 -13.48
N TYR A 57 16.78 -12.94 -12.33
CA TYR A 57 17.39 -13.36 -11.08
C TYR A 57 16.38 -14.01 -10.14
N THR A 58 16.71 -15.18 -9.66
CA THR A 58 15.94 -15.85 -8.60
C THR A 58 16.79 -15.90 -7.34
N SER A 59 16.30 -15.30 -6.27
CA SER A 59 16.96 -15.31 -4.99
C SER A 59 17.15 -16.74 -4.47
N LYS A 60 18.27 -17.01 -3.79
CA LYS A 60 18.51 -18.27 -3.08
C LYS A 60 17.49 -18.51 -1.96
N GLU A 61 16.87 -17.44 -1.46
CA GLU A 61 15.83 -17.49 -0.43
C GLU A 61 14.43 -17.78 -1.00
N ASN A 62 14.29 -17.91 -2.32
CA ASN A 62 12.99 -18.16 -2.94
C ASN A 62 12.32 -19.45 -2.44
N ASP A 63 13.11 -20.48 -2.13
CA ASP A 63 12.60 -21.74 -1.58
C ASP A 63 12.05 -21.60 -0.16
N ASN A 64 12.43 -20.53 0.56
CA ASN A 64 11.92 -20.19 1.90
C ASN A 64 10.61 -19.40 1.83
N VAL A 65 10.22 -18.90 0.65
CA VAL A 65 8.93 -18.25 0.42
C VAL A 65 7.82 -19.30 0.39
N ILE A 66 6.67 -18.97 0.95
CA ILE A 66 5.47 -19.81 0.87
C ILE A 66 5.22 -20.19 -0.60
N LYS A 67 5.07 -21.48 -0.88
CA LYS A 67 5.07 -22.05 -2.23
C LYS A 67 4.15 -21.35 -3.23
N GLU A 68 2.99 -20.91 -2.77
CA GLU A 68 1.98 -20.22 -3.59
C GLU A 68 2.42 -18.83 -4.04
N TYR A 69 3.40 -18.24 -3.34
CA TYR A 69 3.91 -16.88 -3.59
C TYR A 69 5.35 -16.86 -4.09
N GLN A 70 5.95 -18.02 -4.36
CA GLN A 70 7.31 -18.06 -4.91
C GLN A 70 7.41 -17.32 -6.23
N ASN A 71 8.61 -16.82 -6.54
CA ASN A 71 8.88 -16.08 -7.76
C ASN A 71 8.45 -16.84 -9.01
N THR A 72 7.48 -16.29 -9.74
CA THR A 72 7.00 -16.79 -11.03
C THR A 72 7.39 -15.88 -12.19
N THR A 73 7.92 -14.69 -11.91
CA THR A 73 8.32 -13.71 -12.93
C THR A 73 9.72 -13.98 -13.48
N GLY A 74 10.59 -14.61 -12.69
CA GLY A 74 12.00 -14.81 -13.01
C GLY A 74 12.93 -13.68 -12.54
N TYR A 75 12.40 -12.58 -12.04
CA TYR A 75 13.19 -11.38 -11.67
C TYR A 75 12.76 -10.72 -10.36
N SER A 76 11.65 -11.11 -9.75
CA SER A 76 11.20 -10.55 -8.47
C SER A 76 11.08 -11.64 -7.40
N THR A 77 11.49 -11.36 -6.17
CA THR A 77 11.34 -12.28 -5.04
C THR A 77 10.44 -11.62 -3.99
N PRO A 78 9.26 -12.17 -3.69
CA PRO A 78 8.40 -11.64 -2.65
C PRO A 78 9.02 -11.88 -1.27
N TYR A 79 8.82 -10.95 -0.35
CA TYR A 79 9.35 -11.03 1.00
C TYR A 79 8.29 -10.81 2.08
N THR A 80 7.13 -10.28 1.72
CA THR A 80 6.01 -10.05 2.62
C THR A 80 4.69 -10.30 1.89
N LEU A 81 3.69 -10.69 2.65
CA LEU A 81 2.30 -10.75 2.25
C LEU A 81 1.54 -9.80 3.15
N ASP A 82 0.91 -8.80 2.59
CA ASP A 82 0.34 -7.70 3.35
C ASP A 82 -1.15 -7.49 3.01
N GLY A 83 -1.96 -7.25 4.01
CA GLY A 83 -3.39 -7.07 3.87
C GLY A 83 -3.82 -5.60 3.86
N SER A 84 -4.82 -5.28 3.03
CA SER A 84 -5.49 -3.97 3.06
C SER A 84 -6.30 -3.82 4.34
N VAL A 85 -6.08 -2.75 5.10
CA VAL A 85 -6.80 -2.42 6.33
C VAL A 85 -7.26 -0.97 6.34
N LEU A 86 -8.24 -0.68 7.19
CA LEU A 86 -8.60 0.67 7.58
C LEU A 86 -7.92 0.99 8.92
N ILE A 87 -7.28 2.12 9.01
CA ILE A 87 -6.82 2.68 10.28
C ILE A 87 -7.84 3.71 10.74
N VAL A 88 -8.32 3.60 11.96
CA VAL A 88 -9.39 4.44 12.49
C VAL A 88 -8.92 5.13 13.76
N ASN A 89 -9.05 6.44 13.81
CA ASN A 89 -8.82 7.21 15.04
C ASN A 89 -10.10 7.19 15.89
N PRO A 90 -10.09 6.58 17.10
CA PRO A 90 -11.29 6.42 17.90
C PRO A 90 -11.83 7.73 18.45
N ASP A 91 -10.98 8.74 18.64
CA ASP A 91 -11.41 10.04 19.16
C ASP A 91 -12.15 10.88 18.11
N LEU A 92 -11.77 10.73 16.83
CA LEU A 92 -12.40 11.43 15.72
C LEU A 92 -13.62 10.70 15.16
N THR A 93 -13.79 9.44 15.53
CA THR A 93 -14.92 8.58 15.09
C THR A 93 -15.87 8.24 16.24
N LYS A 94 -15.90 9.02 17.33
CA LYS A 94 -16.81 8.80 18.48
C LYS A 94 -18.25 8.64 18.03
N GLY A 95 -18.87 7.52 18.44
CA GLY A 95 -20.27 7.19 18.08
C GLY A 95 -20.45 6.62 16.67
N MET A 96 -19.39 6.51 15.87
CA MET A 96 -19.45 5.85 14.58
C MET A 96 -18.90 4.43 14.68
N ASN A 97 -19.64 3.47 14.14
CA ASN A 97 -19.13 2.11 13.94
C ASN A 97 -18.54 2.04 12.52
N ILE A 98 -17.22 1.79 12.43
CA ILE A 98 -16.48 1.61 11.18
C ILE A 98 -15.98 0.17 11.16
N GLU A 99 -16.61 -0.68 10.35
CA GLU A 99 -16.28 -2.10 10.20
C GLU A 99 -15.87 -2.48 8.79
N GLY A 100 -16.07 -1.58 7.82
CA GLY A 100 -15.73 -1.86 6.44
C GLY A 100 -15.94 -0.67 5.52
N TYR A 101 -15.82 -0.94 4.24
CA TYR A 101 -15.91 0.09 3.20
C TYR A 101 -17.28 0.74 3.13
N SER A 102 -18.37 -0.02 3.36
CA SER A 102 -19.74 0.52 3.37
C SER A 102 -19.96 1.61 4.41
N ASP A 103 -19.16 1.63 5.48
CA ASP A 103 -19.25 2.61 6.55
C ASP A 103 -18.53 3.93 6.24
N LEU A 104 -17.72 3.97 5.16
CA LEU A 104 -16.91 5.13 4.81
C LEU A 104 -17.69 6.23 4.10
N LEU A 105 -18.88 5.93 3.55
CA LEU A 105 -19.72 6.92 2.86
C LEU A 105 -20.57 7.79 3.80
N LYS A 106 -20.32 7.73 5.11
CA LYS A 106 -21.02 8.57 6.08
C LYS A 106 -20.65 10.04 5.89
N PRO A 107 -21.64 10.97 5.79
CA PRO A 107 -21.36 12.39 5.56
C PRO A 107 -20.43 13.03 6.59
N GLU A 108 -20.41 12.53 7.83
CA GLU A 108 -19.57 12.99 8.93
C GLU A 108 -18.07 12.76 8.65
N LEU A 109 -17.75 11.86 7.73
CA LEU A 109 -16.39 11.54 7.30
C LEU A 109 -15.90 12.42 6.13
N LYS A 110 -16.72 13.36 5.62
CA LYS A 110 -16.31 14.25 4.53
C LYS A 110 -15.03 15.01 4.90
N GLY A 111 -14.00 14.89 4.04
CA GLY A 111 -12.69 15.52 4.23
C GLY A 111 -11.87 14.96 5.41
N LYS A 112 -12.30 13.83 6.00
CA LYS A 112 -11.64 13.20 7.16
C LYS A 112 -11.09 11.80 6.87
N ILE A 113 -11.11 11.39 5.61
CA ILE A 113 -10.52 10.12 5.16
C ILE A 113 -9.24 10.43 4.42
N ALA A 114 -8.15 9.80 4.83
CA ALA A 114 -6.87 9.87 4.15
C ALA A 114 -6.71 8.68 3.20
N THR A 115 -6.22 8.95 2.01
CA THR A 115 -5.75 7.95 1.05
C THR A 115 -4.53 8.48 0.30
N ALA A 116 -3.77 7.59 -0.32
CA ALA A 116 -2.76 7.99 -1.29
C ALA A 116 -3.28 7.84 -2.71
N ASP A 117 -2.55 8.41 -3.67
CA ASP A 117 -2.87 8.28 -5.09
C ASP A 117 -2.59 6.85 -5.58
N PRO A 118 -3.61 6.12 -6.07
CA PRO A 118 -3.42 4.76 -6.58
C PRO A 118 -2.47 4.64 -7.78
N ALA A 119 -2.26 5.73 -8.52
CA ALA A 119 -1.31 5.75 -9.64
C ALA A 119 0.16 5.79 -9.17
N ASN A 120 0.41 6.25 -7.95
CA ASN A 120 1.76 6.48 -7.44
C ASN A 120 2.09 5.63 -6.19
N SER A 121 1.11 4.97 -5.57
CA SER A 121 1.26 4.18 -4.36
C SER A 121 0.69 2.78 -4.55
N SER A 122 1.54 1.75 -4.37
CA SER A 122 1.13 0.34 -4.47
C SER A 122 0.06 -0.03 -3.44
N SER A 123 0.19 0.44 -2.20
CA SER A 123 -0.81 0.18 -1.16
C SER A 123 -2.15 0.89 -1.43
N ALA A 124 -2.13 2.09 -2.04
CA ALA A 124 -3.36 2.75 -2.46
C ALA A 124 -4.01 2.04 -3.66
N PHE A 125 -3.20 1.50 -4.57
CA PHE A 125 -3.72 0.64 -5.65
C PHE A 125 -4.32 -0.66 -5.10
N ALA A 126 -3.68 -1.27 -4.10
CA ALA A 126 -4.22 -2.42 -3.38
C ALA A 126 -5.57 -2.09 -2.73
N GLN A 127 -5.68 -0.96 -2.07
CA GLN A 127 -6.94 -0.48 -1.48
C GLN A 127 -8.03 -0.26 -2.54
N LEU A 128 -7.69 0.34 -3.68
CA LEU A 128 -8.63 0.49 -4.80
C LEU A 128 -9.12 -0.86 -5.31
N THR A 129 -8.21 -1.80 -5.52
CA THR A 129 -8.54 -3.17 -5.96
C THR A 129 -9.44 -3.86 -4.95
N ASN A 130 -9.13 -3.73 -3.65
CA ASN A 130 -9.92 -4.32 -2.59
C ASN A 130 -11.34 -3.72 -2.52
N MET A 131 -11.47 -2.40 -2.62
CA MET A 131 -12.76 -1.72 -2.68
C MET A 131 -13.60 -2.18 -3.88
N LEU A 132 -12.99 -2.26 -5.06
CA LEU A 132 -13.68 -2.74 -6.25
C LEU A 132 -14.15 -4.18 -6.08
N GLN A 133 -13.29 -5.05 -5.55
CA GLN A 133 -13.65 -6.46 -5.32
C GLN A 133 -14.78 -6.59 -4.29
N ALA A 134 -14.73 -5.81 -3.21
CA ALA A 134 -15.75 -5.77 -2.18
C ALA A 134 -17.13 -5.31 -2.70
N GLN A 135 -17.16 -4.55 -3.78
CA GLN A 135 -18.38 -3.99 -4.39
C GLN A 135 -18.84 -4.72 -5.66
N GLY A 136 -18.26 -5.88 -5.98
CA GLY A 136 -18.68 -6.72 -7.11
C GLY A 136 -17.63 -6.88 -8.22
N GLY A 137 -16.49 -6.23 -8.08
CA GLY A 137 -15.36 -6.37 -9.01
C GLY A 137 -15.21 -5.20 -9.99
N TYR A 138 -14.06 -5.14 -10.64
CA TYR A 138 -13.69 -4.01 -11.51
C TYR A 138 -14.53 -3.87 -12.80
N LYS A 139 -15.34 -4.87 -13.14
CA LYS A 139 -16.29 -4.83 -14.27
C LYS A 139 -17.69 -4.38 -13.87
N ASP A 140 -17.94 -4.18 -12.57
CA ASP A 140 -19.24 -3.76 -12.07
C ASP A 140 -19.29 -2.22 -11.96
N ASP A 141 -20.24 -1.59 -12.64
CA ASP A 141 -20.44 -0.14 -12.59
C ASP A 141 -20.77 0.36 -11.18
N LYS A 142 -21.41 -0.47 -10.35
CA LYS A 142 -21.69 -0.13 -8.95
C LYS A 142 -20.41 -0.01 -8.13
N ALA A 143 -19.42 -0.88 -8.39
CA ALA A 143 -18.13 -0.81 -7.71
C ALA A 143 -17.42 0.53 -8.03
N TRP A 144 -17.44 0.94 -9.28
CA TRP A 144 -16.87 2.23 -9.67
C TRP A 144 -17.69 3.42 -9.16
N SER A 145 -19.00 3.30 -9.07
CA SER A 145 -19.84 4.33 -8.44
C SER A 145 -19.49 4.52 -6.98
N TYR A 146 -19.29 3.41 -6.23
CA TYR A 146 -18.83 3.47 -4.84
C TYR A 146 -17.48 4.20 -4.73
N VAL A 147 -16.50 3.84 -5.56
CA VAL A 147 -15.18 4.49 -5.57
C VAL A 147 -15.31 5.99 -5.85
N LYS A 148 -16.11 6.37 -6.84
CA LYS A 148 -16.36 7.78 -7.16
C LYS A 148 -16.97 8.54 -5.99
N ASP A 149 -17.97 7.96 -5.32
CA ASP A 149 -18.63 8.58 -4.17
C ASP A 149 -17.65 8.74 -3.00
N LEU A 150 -16.84 7.72 -2.73
CA LEU A 150 -15.81 7.78 -1.69
C LEU A 150 -14.76 8.85 -1.99
N PHE A 151 -14.22 8.90 -3.21
CA PHE A 151 -13.25 9.93 -3.58
C PHE A 151 -13.83 11.36 -3.58
N THR A 152 -15.12 11.49 -3.86
CA THR A 152 -15.84 12.76 -3.69
C THR A 152 -15.91 13.16 -2.22
N LEU A 153 -16.15 12.19 -1.33
CA LEU A 153 -16.20 12.40 0.12
C LEU A 153 -14.82 12.69 0.72
N ILE A 154 -13.75 12.09 0.18
CA ILE A 154 -12.35 12.37 0.55
C ILE A 154 -12.00 13.85 0.34
N ASP A 155 -12.68 14.53 -0.60
CA ASP A 155 -12.60 15.99 -0.78
C ASP A 155 -11.16 16.49 -1.05
N GLY A 156 -10.46 15.80 -1.94
CA GLY A 156 -9.09 16.16 -2.35
C GLY A 156 -7.97 15.84 -1.36
N LYS A 157 -8.26 15.13 -0.26
CA LYS A 157 -7.27 14.70 0.73
C LYS A 157 -6.48 13.47 0.27
N ILE A 158 -5.87 13.57 -0.91
CA ILE A 158 -5.09 12.50 -1.54
C ILE A 158 -3.61 12.80 -1.33
N GLY A 159 -2.93 11.93 -0.59
CA GLY A 159 -1.51 12.03 -0.33
C GLY A 159 -0.66 11.44 -1.45
N SER A 160 0.61 11.81 -1.50
CA SER A 160 1.58 11.25 -2.45
C SER A 160 2.11 9.87 -2.05
N SER A 161 2.00 9.51 -0.76
CA SER A 161 2.55 8.26 -0.24
C SER A 161 1.68 7.66 0.86
N SER A 162 1.77 6.33 1.02
CA SER A 162 1.09 5.59 2.08
C SER A 162 1.54 6.00 3.48
N SER A 163 2.80 6.44 3.64
CA SER A 163 3.31 6.87 4.94
C SER A 163 2.60 8.13 5.46
N GLY A 164 2.20 9.04 4.60
CA GLY A 164 1.38 10.18 4.96
C GLY A 164 -0.01 9.78 5.46
N VAL A 165 -0.59 8.73 4.87
CA VAL A 165 -1.93 8.25 5.25
C VAL A 165 -1.99 7.76 6.68
N TYR A 166 -1.15 6.78 7.05
CA TYR A 166 -1.23 6.21 8.39
C TYR A 166 -0.73 7.18 9.49
N LYS A 167 0.22 8.06 9.17
CA LYS A 167 0.67 9.10 10.09
C LYS A 167 -0.44 10.11 10.38
N ALA A 168 -1.13 10.62 9.35
CA ALA A 168 -2.21 11.59 9.54
C ALA A 168 -3.33 11.07 10.46
N VAL A 169 -3.60 9.76 10.45
CA VAL A 169 -4.56 9.14 11.37
C VAL A 169 -3.98 9.02 12.79
N ALA A 170 -2.74 8.57 12.91
CA ALA A 170 -2.08 8.42 14.20
C ALA A 170 -1.90 9.77 14.93
N ASP A 171 -1.60 10.83 14.17
CA ASP A 171 -1.43 12.19 14.66
C ASP A 171 -2.76 12.90 14.95
N GLY A 172 -3.90 12.27 14.65
CA GLY A 172 -5.24 12.81 14.90
C GLY A 172 -5.69 13.88 13.89
N GLU A 173 -5.06 13.97 12.74
CA GLU A 173 -5.44 14.88 11.64
C GLU A 173 -6.59 14.32 10.81
N MET A 174 -6.67 12.99 10.67
CA MET A 174 -7.67 12.26 9.90
C MET A 174 -8.38 11.20 10.73
N ALA A 175 -9.68 11.04 10.48
CA ALA A 175 -10.51 10.08 11.22
C ALA A 175 -10.29 8.63 10.74
N VAL A 176 -10.09 8.44 9.44
CA VAL A 176 -9.87 7.12 8.82
C VAL A 176 -8.75 7.22 7.80
N GLY A 177 -7.96 6.17 7.67
CA GLY A 177 -6.93 6.01 6.62
C GLY A 177 -7.10 4.69 5.89
N LEU A 178 -7.03 4.75 4.56
CA LEU A 178 -6.96 3.57 3.71
C LEU A 178 -5.49 3.12 3.67
N SER A 179 -5.16 2.04 4.38
CA SER A 179 -3.78 1.65 4.64
C SER A 179 -3.56 0.14 4.48
N TYR A 180 -2.47 -0.36 4.97
CA TYR A 180 -2.10 -1.77 4.97
C TYR A 180 -1.60 -2.19 6.36
N GLU A 181 -1.52 -3.48 6.58
CA GLU A 181 -1.41 -4.08 7.91
C GLU A 181 -0.11 -3.72 8.64
N ASP A 182 1.05 -3.86 7.98
CA ASP A 182 2.37 -3.72 8.62
C ASP A 182 2.55 -2.39 9.38
N PRO A 183 2.40 -1.20 8.75
CA PRO A 183 2.55 0.05 9.49
C PRO A 183 1.42 0.29 10.50
N ALA A 184 0.21 -0.24 10.25
CA ALA A 184 -0.91 -0.11 11.17
C ALA A 184 -0.64 -0.86 12.48
N VAL A 185 -0.17 -2.10 12.39
CA VAL A 185 0.20 -2.93 13.55
C VAL A 185 1.40 -2.34 14.27
N LYS A 186 2.40 -1.84 13.51
CA LYS A 186 3.55 -1.16 14.11
C LYS A 186 3.13 0.05 14.94
N LEU A 187 2.30 0.94 14.38
CA LEU A 187 1.78 2.12 15.09
C LEU A 187 1.01 1.73 16.35
N LEU A 188 0.19 0.67 16.27
CA LEU A 188 -0.54 0.15 17.42
C LEU A 188 0.40 -0.33 18.53
N ASN A 189 1.45 -1.06 18.17
CA ASN A 189 2.47 -1.54 19.11
C ASN A 189 3.29 -0.39 19.71
N ASP A 190 3.52 0.68 18.94
CA ASP A 190 4.19 1.89 19.40
C ASP A 190 3.27 2.79 20.29
N GLY A 191 2.03 2.36 20.55
CA GLY A 191 1.08 3.01 21.45
C GLY A 191 0.23 4.11 20.82
N ALA A 192 0.15 4.19 19.49
CA ALA A 192 -0.73 5.14 18.82
C ALA A 192 -2.21 4.87 19.15
N ASN A 193 -2.99 5.93 19.33
CA ASN A 193 -4.43 5.84 19.59
C ASN A 193 -5.20 5.57 18.28
N ILE A 194 -5.08 4.36 17.77
CA ILE A 194 -5.73 3.91 16.56
C ILE A 194 -6.39 2.55 16.75
N LYS A 195 -7.32 2.22 15.86
CA LYS A 195 -7.85 0.87 15.65
C LYS A 195 -7.47 0.40 14.27
N VAL A 196 -7.08 -0.86 14.14
CA VAL A 196 -6.92 -1.55 12.85
C VAL A 196 -8.21 -2.31 12.57
N VAL A 197 -8.80 -2.04 11.42
CA VAL A 197 -10.06 -2.66 10.99
C VAL A 197 -9.82 -3.40 9.68
N TYR A 198 -10.01 -4.71 9.70
CA TYR A 198 -10.11 -5.52 8.49
C TYR A 198 -11.52 -5.36 7.94
N PRO A 199 -11.69 -4.88 6.71
CA PRO A 199 -13.02 -4.65 6.17
C PRO A 199 -13.88 -5.91 6.22
N LYS A 200 -15.10 -5.79 6.73
CA LYS A 200 -16.05 -6.90 6.82
C LYS A 200 -16.40 -7.51 5.46
N GLU A 201 -16.23 -6.75 4.40
CA GLU A 201 -16.40 -7.18 3.01
C GLU A 201 -15.27 -8.10 2.53
N GLY A 202 -14.19 -8.17 3.28
CA GLY A 202 -13.01 -8.96 2.99
C GLY A 202 -11.76 -8.13 2.74
N THR A 203 -10.62 -8.76 2.88
CA THR A 203 -9.30 -8.16 2.65
C THR A 203 -8.55 -8.97 1.59
N VAL A 204 -8.03 -8.28 0.58
CA VAL A 204 -7.11 -8.84 -0.39
C VAL A 204 -5.69 -8.70 0.16
N PHE A 205 -4.95 -9.80 0.12
CA PHE A 205 -3.52 -9.83 0.43
C PHE A 205 -2.71 -9.67 -0.87
N LEU A 206 -1.67 -8.86 -0.81
CA LEU A 206 -0.79 -8.55 -1.94
C LEU A 206 0.67 -8.76 -1.56
#